data_cd24f75c89c811e7bd649e575c60217f
#
_entry.id   cd24f75c89c811e7bd649e575c60217f
#
_cell.length_a   1.000
_cell.length_b   1.000
_cell.length_c   1.000
_cell.angle_alpha   90.00
_cell.angle_beta   90.00
_cell.angle_gamma   90.00
#
_symmetry.space_group_name_H-M   'P 1'
#
loop_
_entity.id
_entity.type
_entity.pdbx_description
1 polymer ?
#
loop_
_entity_poly.entity_id
_entity_poly.type
_entity_poly.pdbx_seq_one_letter_code
_entity_poly.pdbx_strand_id
1 'polypeptide(L)'
;MASNLIVARGGVEFVPPVSLAFWRWTTVFVLLIPFFYKPILKKIKIFKDEFFKLFFLGLTGCGICGAFPFIAGQTTTVVNMAVIYTSSPIFIILLSSFIYKEKINLIQILGLILCLFGVFSIISKGNISILSNLDFTVGDIWMLGAAISWALYSIYLLNWKSKFDLITRFVLIAMFGSISLFPFYLF
;
A
#
# COMPACT_ATOMS: atom_id res chain seq x y z
N MET A 1 -6.08 -1.17 8.81
CA MET A 1 -5.82 -0.01 7.92
C MET A 1 -6.14 1.31 8.61
N ALA A 2 -7.35 1.52 9.15
CA ALA A 2 -7.74 2.80 9.80
C ALA A 2 -6.74 3.25 10.89
N SER A 3 -6.30 2.36 11.78
CA SER A 3 -5.30 2.69 12.80
C SER A 3 -3.99 3.22 12.23
N ASN A 4 -3.56 2.70 11.06
CA ASN A 4 -2.35 3.18 10.39
C ASN A 4 -2.48 4.64 9.89
N LEU A 5 -3.66 5.04 9.43
CA LEU A 5 -3.92 6.41 8.97
C LEU A 5 -3.96 7.40 10.15
N ILE A 6 -4.49 6.97 11.30
CA ILE A 6 -4.47 7.78 12.54
C ILE A 6 -3.03 7.99 13.02
N VAL A 7 -2.23 6.91 13.05
CA VAL A 7 -0.81 6.99 13.40
C VAL A 7 -0.03 7.82 12.37
N ALA A 8 -0.37 7.70 11.08
CA ALA A 8 0.23 8.51 10.02
C ALA A 8 -0.02 10.00 10.24
N ARG A 9 -1.21 10.41 10.68
CA ARG A 9 -1.52 11.82 10.93
C ARG A 9 -0.94 12.32 12.26
N GLY A 10 -1.09 11.55 13.34
CA GLY A 10 -0.62 11.96 14.67
C GLY A 10 0.88 11.79 14.89
N GLY A 11 1.53 10.85 14.19
CA GLY A 11 2.95 10.55 14.35
C GLY A 11 3.89 11.50 13.61
N VAL A 12 3.43 12.14 12.51
CA VAL A 12 4.27 13.01 11.68
C VAL A 12 4.71 14.30 12.38
N GLU A 13 4.09 14.67 13.49
CA GLU A 13 4.50 15.81 14.30
C GLU A 13 5.76 15.52 15.12
N PHE A 14 6.02 14.26 15.42
CA PHE A 14 7.10 13.83 16.31
C PHE A 14 8.24 13.09 15.59
N VAL A 15 7.94 12.43 14.48
CA VAL A 15 8.90 11.57 13.77
C VAL A 15 8.79 11.79 12.26
N PRO A 16 9.92 11.88 11.54
CA PRO A 16 9.90 12.00 10.08
C PRO A 16 9.06 10.89 9.43
N PRO A 17 8.20 11.23 8.44
CA PRO A 17 7.22 10.30 7.86
C PRO A 17 7.84 9.00 7.34
N VAL A 18 8.95 9.11 6.63
CA VAL A 18 9.64 7.96 6.03
C VAL A 18 10.26 7.06 7.10
N SER A 19 10.72 7.65 8.21
CA SER A 19 11.29 6.90 9.33
C SER A 19 10.29 5.93 9.95
N LEU A 20 9.03 6.35 10.11
CA LEU A 20 7.97 5.48 10.63
C LEU A 20 7.71 4.29 9.70
N ALA A 21 7.67 4.54 8.38
CA ALA A 21 7.50 3.48 7.39
C ALA A 21 8.70 2.52 7.37
N PHE A 22 9.92 3.06 7.39
CA PHE A 22 11.17 2.31 7.38
C PHE A 22 11.28 1.38 8.59
N TRP A 23 11.15 1.92 9.80
CA TRP A 23 11.27 1.13 11.03
C TRP A 23 10.18 0.07 11.14
N ARG A 24 8.96 0.36 10.71
CA ARG A 24 7.87 -0.63 10.68
C ARG A 24 8.24 -1.86 9.86
N TRP A 25 8.68 -1.68 8.61
CA TRP A 25 9.01 -2.80 7.73
C TRP A 25 10.32 -3.49 8.10
N THR A 26 11.31 -2.72 8.57
CA THR A 26 12.57 -3.25 9.09
C THR A 26 12.34 -4.13 10.31
N THR A 27 11.50 -3.71 11.25
CA THR A 27 11.13 -4.51 12.42
C THR A 27 10.46 -5.82 12.02
N VAL A 28 9.50 -5.77 11.08
CA VAL A 28 8.86 -7.00 10.55
C VAL A 28 9.89 -7.93 9.95
N PHE A 29 10.80 -7.41 9.11
CA PHE A 29 11.85 -8.21 8.50
C PHE A 29 12.79 -8.82 9.55
N VAL A 30 13.32 -8.01 10.48
CA VAL A 30 14.27 -8.45 11.52
C VAL A 30 13.66 -9.50 12.44
N LEU A 31 12.39 -9.37 12.80
CA LEU A 31 11.70 -10.34 13.65
C LEU A 31 11.44 -11.68 12.94
N LEU A 32 11.18 -11.66 11.63
CA LEU A 32 10.82 -12.86 10.90
C LEU A 32 12.02 -13.58 10.29
N ILE A 33 13.10 -12.87 9.94
CA ILE A 33 14.25 -13.48 9.25
C ILE A 33 14.88 -14.66 10.00
N PRO A 34 15.00 -14.67 11.36
CA PRO A 34 15.57 -15.80 12.08
C PRO A 34 14.82 -17.12 11.84
N PHE A 35 13.53 -17.06 11.55
CA PHE A 35 12.69 -18.24 11.32
C PHE A 35 12.71 -18.68 9.85
N PHE A 36 12.95 -17.76 8.91
CA PHE A 36 12.78 -18.01 7.46
C PHE A 36 14.08 -17.94 6.66
N TYR A 37 15.26 -17.69 7.28
CA TYR A 37 16.54 -17.64 6.54
C TYR A 37 16.92 -18.99 5.90
N LYS A 38 16.63 -20.14 6.57
CA LYS A 38 16.96 -21.47 6.05
C LYS A 38 16.24 -21.78 4.72
N PRO A 39 14.91 -21.63 4.59
CA PRO A 39 14.21 -21.76 3.31
C PRO A 39 14.76 -20.84 2.22
N ILE A 40 15.15 -19.59 2.55
CA ILE A 40 15.70 -18.63 1.59
C ILE A 40 17.05 -19.12 1.05
N LEU A 41 17.96 -19.55 1.95
CA LEU A 41 19.28 -20.05 1.57
C LEU A 41 19.21 -21.32 0.72
N LYS A 42 18.30 -22.25 1.08
CA LYS A 42 18.09 -23.47 0.31
C LYS A 42 17.60 -23.20 -1.12
N LYS A 43 16.87 -22.09 -1.33
CA LYS A 43 16.26 -21.70 -2.59
C LYS A 43 16.93 -20.48 -3.22
N ILE A 44 18.23 -20.28 -3.00
CA ILE A 44 18.96 -19.08 -3.46
C ILE A 44 18.90 -18.88 -5.00
N LYS A 45 18.83 -19.95 -5.79
CA LYS A 45 18.64 -19.86 -7.25
C LYS A 45 17.28 -19.23 -7.57
N ILE A 46 16.22 -19.66 -6.89
CA ILE A 46 14.86 -19.12 -7.05
C ILE A 46 14.83 -17.66 -6.64
N PHE A 47 15.53 -17.29 -5.55
CA PHE A 47 15.64 -15.90 -5.12
C PHE A 47 16.24 -15.02 -6.23
N LYS A 48 17.30 -15.47 -6.90
CA LYS A 48 17.91 -14.73 -8.02
C LYS A 48 16.95 -14.61 -9.21
N ASP A 49 16.24 -15.68 -9.55
CA ASP A 49 15.27 -15.70 -10.66
C ASP A 49 14.06 -14.77 -10.40
N GLU A 50 13.64 -14.66 -9.14
CA GLU A 50 12.48 -13.87 -8.73
C GLU A 50 12.87 -12.49 -8.17
N PHE A 51 14.16 -12.12 -8.20
CA PHE A 51 14.68 -10.89 -7.58
C PHE A 51 13.91 -9.64 -7.99
N PHE A 52 13.75 -9.38 -9.28
CA PHE A 52 13.03 -8.21 -9.77
C PHE A 52 11.55 -8.19 -9.39
N LYS A 53 10.90 -9.36 -9.38
CA LYS A 53 9.51 -9.49 -8.95
C LYS A 53 9.35 -9.15 -7.47
N LEU A 54 10.22 -9.71 -6.64
CA LEU A 54 10.22 -9.48 -5.19
C LEU A 54 10.58 -8.02 -4.86
N PHE A 55 11.57 -7.44 -5.56
CA PHE A 55 11.94 -6.04 -5.42
C PHE A 55 10.77 -5.11 -5.80
N PHE A 56 10.13 -5.35 -6.95
CA PHE A 56 8.98 -4.56 -7.39
C PHE A 56 7.82 -4.64 -6.39
N LEU A 57 7.52 -5.84 -5.89
CA LEU A 57 6.49 -6.02 -4.86
C LEU A 57 6.86 -5.33 -3.54
N GLY A 58 8.14 -5.39 -3.14
CA GLY A 58 8.63 -4.70 -1.95
C GLY A 58 8.54 -3.18 -2.09
N LEU A 59 8.97 -2.66 -3.24
CA LEU A 59 8.91 -1.23 -3.55
C LEU A 59 7.46 -0.71 -3.56
N THR A 60 6.56 -1.41 -4.27
CA THR A 60 5.17 -0.95 -4.39
C THR A 60 4.35 -1.19 -3.13
N GLY A 61 4.43 -2.38 -2.52
CA GLY A 61 3.61 -2.77 -1.37
C GLY A 61 4.09 -2.21 -0.04
N CYS A 62 5.38 -2.22 0.21
CA CYS A 62 5.97 -1.81 1.48
C CYS A 62 6.67 -0.45 1.40
N GLY A 63 7.35 -0.15 0.30
CA GLY A 63 8.02 1.12 0.08
C GLY A 63 7.02 2.25 -0.15
N ILE A 64 6.52 2.40 -1.37
CA ILE A 64 5.66 3.50 -1.79
C ILE A 64 4.35 3.51 -0.99
N CYS A 65 3.60 2.42 -1.02
CA CYS A 65 2.36 2.30 -0.26
C CYS A 65 2.57 2.39 1.26
N GLY A 66 3.78 2.05 1.73
CA GLY A 66 4.16 2.16 3.13
C GLY A 66 4.46 3.58 3.59
N ALA A 67 5.16 4.38 2.77
CA ALA A 67 5.64 5.72 3.12
C ALA A 67 4.65 6.84 2.76
N PHE A 68 4.01 6.77 1.59
CA PHE A 68 3.14 7.84 1.09
C PHE A 68 2.00 8.25 2.03
N PRO A 69 1.32 7.34 2.76
CA PRO A 69 0.33 7.75 3.75
C PRO A 69 0.91 8.61 4.89
N PHE A 70 2.16 8.35 5.30
CA PHE A 70 2.82 9.18 6.31
C PHE A 70 3.19 10.56 5.77
N ILE A 71 3.67 10.64 4.53
CA ILE A 71 3.93 11.92 3.85
C ILE A 71 2.62 12.69 3.65
N ALA A 72 1.57 12.02 3.19
CA ALA A 72 0.24 12.59 3.03
C ALA A 72 -0.31 13.17 4.33
N GLY A 73 -0.09 12.47 5.46
CA GLY A 73 -0.54 12.90 6.78
C GLY A 73 0.01 14.25 7.24
N GLN A 74 1.04 14.80 6.61
CA GLN A 74 1.55 16.13 6.93
C GLN A 74 0.59 17.25 6.49
N THR A 75 -0.13 17.07 5.39
CA THR A 75 -0.89 18.15 4.75
C THR A 75 -2.37 17.82 4.54
N THR A 76 -2.79 16.55 4.62
CA THR A 76 -4.19 16.16 4.43
C THR A 76 -4.83 15.61 5.72
N THR A 77 -6.14 15.49 5.71
CA THR A 77 -6.93 14.97 6.82
C THR A 77 -7.04 13.44 6.78
N VAL A 78 -7.23 12.79 7.94
CA VAL A 78 -7.48 11.34 8.01
C VAL A 78 -8.70 10.94 7.18
N VAL A 79 -9.69 11.82 7.09
CA VAL A 79 -10.92 11.59 6.31
C VAL A 79 -10.59 11.51 4.83
N ASN A 80 -9.87 12.50 4.27
CA ASN A 80 -9.45 12.50 2.86
C ASN A 80 -8.59 11.27 2.56
N MET A 81 -7.62 10.95 3.43
CA MET A 81 -6.78 9.77 3.29
C MET A 81 -7.61 8.49 3.22
N ALA A 82 -8.61 8.35 4.10
CA ALA A 82 -9.48 7.18 4.12
C ALA A 82 -10.32 7.06 2.86
N VAL A 83 -10.89 8.17 2.36
CA VAL A 83 -11.68 8.22 1.10
C VAL A 83 -10.84 7.73 -0.06
N ILE A 84 -9.67 8.36 -0.24
CA ILE A 84 -8.77 8.06 -1.36
C ILE A 84 -8.31 6.61 -1.29
N TYR A 85 -7.95 6.12 -0.10
CA TYR A 85 -7.48 4.76 0.05
C TYR A 85 -8.57 3.71 -0.19
N THR A 86 -9.81 3.98 0.22
CA THR A 86 -10.95 3.10 -0.05
C THR A 86 -11.34 3.06 -1.52
N SER A 87 -10.85 4.00 -2.34
CA SER A 87 -10.96 3.95 -3.80
C SER A 87 -9.98 2.96 -4.46
N SER A 88 -9.04 2.35 -3.71
CA SER A 88 -8.06 1.40 -4.27
C SER A 88 -8.67 0.26 -5.10
N PRO A 89 -9.83 -0.35 -4.76
CA PRO A 89 -10.45 -1.36 -5.60
C PRO A 89 -10.78 -0.88 -7.01
N ILE A 90 -11.08 0.42 -7.20
CA ILE A 90 -11.30 1.01 -8.53
C ILE A 90 -10.02 0.88 -9.35
N PHE A 91 -8.88 1.31 -8.77
CA PHE A 91 -7.59 1.22 -9.44
C PHE A 91 -7.18 -0.24 -9.72
N ILE A 92 -7.50 -1.18 -8.81
CA ILE A 92 -7.24 -2.61 -9.03
C ILE A 92 -8.03 -3.10 -10.25
N ILE A 93 -9.33 -2.82 -10.33
CA ILE A 93 -10.18 -3.27 -11.45
C ILE A 93 -9.72 -2.65 -12.76
N LEU A 94 -9.48 -1.33 -12.79
CA LEU A 94 -9.06 -0.61 -13.99
C LEU A 94 -7.69 -1.09 -14.48
N LEU A 95 -6.70 -1.19 -13.59
CA LEU A 95 -5.35 -1.64 -13.95
C LEU A 95 -5.32 -3.12 -14.33
N SER A 96 -6.09 -4.00 -13.65
CA SER A 96 -6.21 -5.41 -14.02
C SER A 96 -6.81 -5.57 -15.40
N SER A 97 -7.88 -4.83 -15.69
CA SER A 97 -8.48 -4.81 -17.04
C SER A 97 -7.50 -4.32 -18.11
N PHE A 98 -6.71 -3.28 -17.80
CA PHE A 98 -5.74 -2.72 -18.74
C PHE A 98 -4.53 -3.65 -18.96
N ILE A 99 -3.94 -4.20 -17.88
CA ILE A 99 -2.71 -5.00 -17.94
C ILE A 99 -2.98 -6.42 -18.41
N TYR A 100 -4.03 -7.05 -17.89
CA TYR A 100 -4.36 -8.47 -18.14
C TYR A 100 -5.54 -8.66 -19.08
N LYS A 101 -6.14 -7.56 -19.58
CA LYS A 101 -7.31 -7.58 -20.43
C LYS A 101 -8.49 -8.36 -19.86
N GLU A 102 -8.61 -8.36 -18.53
CA GLU A 102 -9.70 -8.99 -17.81
C GLU A 102 -11.00 -8.24 -18.08
N LYS A 103 -12.07 -8.98 -18.35
CA LYS A 103 -13.39 -8.38 -18.54
C LYS A 103 -13.98 -7.99 -17.19
N ILE A 104 -14.36 -6.72 -17.07
CA ILE A 104 -15.03 -6.23 -15.87
C ILE A 104 -16.43 -6.83 -15.80
N ASN A 105 -16.77 -7.51 -14.70
CA ASN A 105 -18.09 -8.08 -14.50
C ASN A 105 -19.04 -7.02 -13.92
N LEU A 106 -20.31 -7.08 -14.31
CA LEU A 106 -21.36 -6.20 -13.79
C LEU A 106 -21.46 -6.24 -12.25
N ILE A 107 -21.30 -7.42 -11.66
CA ILE A 107 -21.27 -7.60 -10.19
C ILE A 107 -20.13 -6.81 -9.54
N GLN A 108 -18.95 -6.76 -10.17
CA GLN A 108 -17.82 -5.97 -9.68
C GLN A 108 -18.12 -4.48 -9.71
N ILE A 109 -18.77 -4.01 -10.78
CA ILE A 109 -19.20 -2.60 -10.92
C ILE A 109 -20.22 -2.26 -9.83
N LEU A 110 -21.23 -3.09 -9.62
CA LEU A 110 -22.24 -2.88 -8.58
C LEU A 110 -21.61 -2.87 -7.17
N GLY A 111 -20.71 -3.81 -6.88
CA GLY A 111 -19.97 -3.84 -5.61
C GLY A 111 -19.13 -2.59 -5.39
N LEU A 112 -18.52 -2.09 -6.44
CA LEU A 112 -17.73 -0.85 -6.42
C LEU A 112 -18.61 0.37 -6.12
N ILE A 113 -19.75 0.51 -6.80
CA ILE A 113 -20.71 1.61 -6.58
C ILE A 113 -21.23 1.57 -5.13
N LEU A 114 -21.60 0.38 -4.62
CA LEU A 114 -22.05 0.22 -3.24
C LEU A 114 -20.96 0.59 -2.23
N CYS A 115 -19.71 0.20 -2.50
CA CYS A 115 -18.55 0.57 -1.65
C CYS A 115 -18.36 2.09 -1.60
N LEU A 116 -18.34 2.75 -2.75
CA LEU A 116 -18.23 4.21 -2.81
C LEU A 116 -19.40 4.90 -2.11
N PHE A 117 -20.62 4.45 -2.33
CA PHE A 117 -21.80 5.00 -1.66
C PHE A 117 -21.70 4.85 -0.14
N GLY A 118 -21.25 3.68 0.37
CA GLY A 118 -21.04 3.47 1.79
C GLY A 118 -19.98 4.43 2.38
N VAL A 119 -18.86 4.61 1.68
CA VAL A 119 -17.81 5.55 2.08
C VAL A 119 -18.32 6.99 2.12
N PHE A 120 -19.02 7.44 1.07
CA PHE A 120 -19.63 8.77 1.02
C PHE A 120 -20.67 8.98 2.14
N SER A 121 -21.49 7.97 2.43
CA SER A 121 -22.48 8.04 3.51
C SER A 121 -21.84 8.21 4.89
N ILE A 122 -20.72 7.51 5.15
CA ILE A 122 -20.00 7.62 6.43
C ILE A 122 -19.36 9.00 6.55
N ILE A 123 -18.73 9.52 5.49
CA ILE A 123 -18.01 10.79 5.50
C ILE A 123 -18.97 11.95 5.63
N SER A 124 -20.07 11.94 4.88
CA SER A 124 -21.06 13.01 4.89
C SER A 124 -21.82 13.12 6.23
N LYS A 125 -21.79 12.05 7.05
CA LYS A 125 -22.61 11.99 8.29
C LYS A 125 -24.04 12.47 8.08
N GLY A 126 -24.59 12.23 6.88
CA GLY A 126 -25.92 12.70 6.47
C GLY A 126 -25.97 14.17 6.04
N ASN A 127 -24.84 14.88 5.96
CA ASN A 127 -24.77 16.28 5.54
C ASN A 127 -23.85 16.45 4.32
N ILE A 128 -24.46 16.71 3.17
CA ILE A 128 -23.75 16.82 1.88
C ILE A 128 -22.81 18.04 1.87
N SER A 129 -23.05 19.07 2.67
CA SER A 129 -22.18 20.25 2.74
C SER A 129 -20.77 19.93 3.28
N ILE A 130 -20.58 18.81 3.97
CA ILE A 130 -19.25 18.36 4.41
C ILE A 130 -18.38 17.95 3.20
N LEU A 131 -19.00 17.36 2.18
CA LEU A 131 -18.33 16.97 0.94
C LEU A 131 -17.88 18.17 0.09
N SER A 132 -18.66 19.26 0.09
CA SER A 132 -18.30 20.49 -0.64
C SER A 132 -17.17 21.28 0.01
N ASN A 133 -16.87 21.02 1.29
CA ASN A 133 -15.80 21.66 2.05
C ASN A 133 -14.54 20.79 2.17
N LEU A 134 -14.41 19.73 1.36
CA LEU A 134 -13.18 18.95 1.29
C LEU A 134 -12.15 19.73 0.45
N ASP A 135 -11.21 20.37 1.11
CA ASP A 135 -10.09 21.02 0.45
C ASP A 135 -9.12 19.97 -0.10
N PHE A 136 -8.81 20.06 -1.39
CA PHE A 136 -7.84 19.19 -2.04
C PHE A 136 -6.42 19.69 -1.75
N THR A 137 -5.61 18.84 -1.14
CA THR A 137 -4.26 19.19 -0.68
C THR A 137 -3.19 18.38 -1.41
N VAL A 138 -1.93 18.81 -1.28
CA VAL A 138 -0.78 18.04 -1.82
C VAL A 138 -0.72 16.63 -1.21
N GLY A 139 -1.14 16.46 0.04
CA GLY A 139 -1.23 15.14 0.69
C GLY A 139 -2.18 14.17 -0.01
N ASP A 140 -3.24 14.67 -0.65
CA ASP A 140 -4.18 13.83 -1.38
C ASP A 140 -3.53 13.22 -2.63
N ILE A 141 -2.59 13.91 -3.26
CA ILE A 141 -1.79 13.40 -4.39
C ILE A 141 -0.90 12.24 -3.93
N TRP A 142 -0.22 12.39 -2.78
CA TRP A 142 0.57 11.31 -2.19
C TRP A 142 -0.30 10.09 -1.86
N MET A 143 -1.50 10.34 -1.37
CA MET A 143 -2.44 9.29 -1.04
C MET A 143 -2.97 8.55 -2.27
N LEU A 144 -3.22 9.26 -3.38
CA LEU A 144 -3.53 8.66 -4.70
C LEU A 144 -2.37 7.78 -5.18
N GLY A 145 -1.13 8.26 -5.07
CA GLY A 145 0.06 7.47 -5.38
C GLY A 145 0.13 6.18 -4.55
N ALA A 146 -0.20 6.25 -3.25
CA ALA A 146 -0.28 5.07 -2.39
C ALA A 146 -1.37 4.09 -2.85
N ALA A 147 -2.55 4.58 -3.22
CA ALA A 147 -3.66 3.75 -3.68
C ALA A 147 -3.34 3.04 -5.01
N ILE A 148 -2.73 3.74 -5.97
CA ILE A 148 -2.26 3.17 -7.24
C ILE A 148 -1.15 2.14 -6.99
N SER A 149 -0.19 2.46 -6.13
CA SER A 149 0.90 1.55 -5.77
C SER A 149 0.38 0.27 -5.11
N TRP A 150 -0.61 0.39 -4.23
CA TRP A 150 -1.31 -0.74 -3.64
C TRP A 150 -2.03 -1.59 -4.68
N ALA A 151 -2.66 -0.96 -5.66
CA ALA A 151 -3.33 -1.66 -6.75
C ALA A 151 -2.32 -2.46 -7.59
N LEU A 152 -1.19 -1.87 -7.97
CA LEU A 152 -0.12 -2.57 -8.68
C LEU A 152 0.42 -3.75 -7.86
N TYR A 153 0.73 -3.52 -6.58
CA TYR A 153 1.16 -4.57 -5.67
C TYR A 153 0.17 -5.74 -5.64
N SER A 154 -1.12 -5.44 -5.48
CA SER A 154 -2.18 -6.45 -5.35
C SER A 154 -2.31 -7.29 -6.61
N ILE A 155 -2.31 -6.64 -7.78
CA ILE A 155 -2.42 -7.30 -9.09
C ILE A 155 -1.22 -8.21 -9.35
N TYR A 156 0.00 -7.70 -9.16
CA TYR A 156 1.20 -8.48 -9.43
C TYR A 156 1.46 -9.55 -8.36
N LEU A 157 1.07 -9.32 -7.10
CA LEU A 157 1.15 -10.33 -6.05
C LEU A 157 0.30 -11.56 -6.39
N LEU A 158 -0.90 -11.33 -6.94
CA LEU A 158 -1.83 -12.39 -7.32
C LEU A 158 -1.37 -13.13 -8.60
N ASN A 159 -0.94 -12.38 -9.61
CA ASN A 159 -0.62 -12.94 -10.92
C ASN A 159 0.79 -13.55 -11.03
N TRP A 160 1.76 -12.99 -10.31
CA TRP A 160 3.11 -13.55 -10.29
C TRP A 160 3.20 -14.71 -9.30
N LYS A 161 3.06 -15.93 -9.81
CA LYS A 161 3.29 -17.13 -9.00
C LYS A 161 4.75 -17.16 -8.53
N SER A 162 4.96 -17.44 -7.25
CA SER A 162 6.28 -17.63 -6.66
C SER A 162 6.46 -19.10 -6.27
N LYS A 163 7.72 -19.56 -6.31
CA LYS A 163 8.12 -20.88 -5.80
C LYS A 163 8.44 -20.85 -4.30
N PHE A 164 8.38 -19.68 -3.66
CA PHE A 164 8.42 -19.53 -2.21
C PHE A 164 7.04 -19.76 -1.61
N ASP A 165 7.00 -20.24 -0.39
CA ASP A 165 5.80 -20.24 0.42
C ASP A 165 5.38 -18.80 0.78
N LEU A 166 4.12 -18.62 1.13
CA LEU A 166 3.51 -17.31 1.33
C LEU A 166 4.28 -16.45 2.33
N ILE A 167 4.69 -17.04 3.47
CA ILE A 167 5.36 -16.31 4.55
C ILE A 167 6.79 -15.95 4.15
N THR A 168 7.55 -16.86 3.58
CA THR A 168 8.92 -16.59 3.07
C THR A 168 8.88 -15.49 2.01
N ARG A 169 7.91 -15.53 1.09
CA ARG A 169 7.71 -14.48 0.10
C ARG A 169 7.43 -13.13 0.74
N PHE A 170 6.58 -13.09 1.78
CA PHE A 170 6.27 -11.87 2.51
C PHE A 170 7.50 -11.30 3.22
N VAL A 171 8.33 -12.14 3.85
CA VAL A 171 9.60 -11.71 4.48
C VAL A 171 10.53 -11.06 3.46
N LEU A 172 10.65 -11.64 2.27
CA LEU A 172 11.47 -11.08 1.17
C LEU A 172 10.90 -9.75 0.65
N ILE A 173 9.58 -9.64 0.53
CA ILE A 173 8.90 -8.39 0.16
C ILE A 173 9.16 -7.31 1.21
N ALA A 174 9.05 -7.63 2.51
CA ALA A 174 9.35 -6.69 3.60
C ALA A 174 10.82 -6.25 3.59
N MET A 175 11.76 -7.16 3.30
CA MET A 175 13.19 -6.87 3.13
C MET A 175 13.39 -5.82 2.02
N PHE A 176 12.84 -6.07 0.83
CA PHE A 176 13.00 -5.13 -0.29
C PHE A 176 12.27 -3.80 -0.05
N GLY A 177 11.15 -3.83 0.66
CA GLY A 177 10.47 -2.61 1.11
C GLY A 177 11.36 -1.77 2.03
N SER A 178 12.01 -2.40 3.01
CA SER A 178 12.96 -1.70 3.90
C SER A 178 14.16 -1.16 3.12
N ILE A 179 14.74 -1.95 2.22
CA ILE A 179 15.86 -1.52 1.37
C ILE A 179 15.48 -0.33 0.50
N SER A 180 14.28 -0.32 -0.08
CA SER A 180 13.81 0.78 -0.91
C SER A 180 13.56 2.08 -0.14
N LEU A 181 13.23 2.00 1.15
CA LEU A 181 13.02 3.15 2.03
C LEU A 181 14.33 3.67 2.65
N PHE A 182 15.37 2.85 2.72
CA PHE A 182 16.62 3.19 3.39
C PHE A 182 17.27 4.49 2.86
N PRO A 183 17.40 4.74 1.54
CA PRO A 183 17.96 5.98 1.05
C PRO A 183 17.20 7.23 1.53
N PHE A 184 15.88 7.14 1.58
CA PHE A 184 15.01 8.25 2.01
C PHE A 184 14.95 8.42 3.54
N TYR A 185 15.36 7.41 4.29
CA TYR A 185 15.51 7.47 5.74
C TYR A 185 16.75 8.26 6.15
N LEU A 186 17.81 8.26 5.32
CA LEU A 186 19.07 8.94 5.61
C LEU A 186 19.03 10.46 5.34
N PHE A 187 18.01 10.95 4.62
CA PHE A 187 17.80 12.38 4.29
C PHE A 187 16.59 12.94 5.04
#